data_85e92a4a06c15a58b5a1ee9c8ad3eb8c
#
_entry.id   85e92a4a06c15a58b5a1ee9c8ad3eb8c
#
_cell.length_a   1.000
_cell.length_b   1.000
_cell.length_c   1.000
_cell.angle_alpha   90.00
_cell.angle_beta   90.00
_cell.angle_gamma   90.00
#
_symmetry.space_group_name_H-M   'P 1'
#
loop_
_entity.id
_entity.type
_entity.pdbx_description
1 polymer ?
#
loop_
_entity_poly.entity_id
_entity_poly.type
_entity_poly.pdbx_seq_one_letter_code
_entity_poly.pdbx_strand_id
1 'polypeptide(L)'
;MSQMALPKKLIVILLWGIFSYLLSQLILDIEITQKGFFILLVCAGLWMTEIIPLPATALLVPVLAYFTQILGPKAALSPFSNSIVYLFMGGFTLAALLNKYKIDIWLAKKVTTASGGHLWWSVIGF
;
A
#
# COMPACT_ATOMS: atom_id res chain seq x y z
N MET A 1 14.75 -7.48 7.08
CA MET A 1 14.27 -8.68 6.38
C MET A 1 14.55 -8.68 4.86
N SER A 2 15.03 -7.60 4.28
CA SER A 2 15.39 -7.50 2.84
C SER A 2 16.60 -8.37 2.41
N GLN A 3 17.41 -8.84 3.35
CA GLN A 3 18.63 -9.63 3.10
C GLN A 3 18.40 -11.15 3.09
N MET A 4 17.15 -11.60 3.17
CA MET A 4 16.88 -13.04 3.18
C MET A 4 17.05 -13.64 1.78
N ALA A 5 17.75 -14.79 1.68
CA ALA A 5 17.92 -15.50 0.41
C ALA A 5 16.57 -15.88 -0.21
N LEU A 6 16.50 -15.85 -1.54
CA LEU A 6 15.28 -16.09 -2.32
C LEU A 6 14.50 -17.36 -1.87
N PRO A 7 15.15 -18.52 -1.65
CA PRO A 7 14.44 -19.73 -1.25
C PRO A 7 13.79 -19.59 0.13
N LYS A 8 14.41 -18.87 1.06
CA LYS A 8 13.83 -18.64 2.40
C LYS A 8 12.59 -17.74 2.33
N LYS A 9 12.59 -16.72 1.46
CA LYS A 9 11.41 -15.87 1.24
C LYS A 9 10.23 -16.68 0.71
N LEU A 10 10.47 -17.56 -0.27
CA LEU A 10 9.43 -18.41 -0.83
C LEU A 10 8.83 -19.36 0.22
N ILE A 11 9.66 -19.95 1.06
CA ILE A 11 9.21 -20.82 2.14
C ILE A 11 8.30 -20.03 3.12
N VAL A 12 8.70 -18.84 3.51
CA VAL A 12 7.89 -18.00 4.43
C VAL A 12 6.55 -17.64 3.80
N ILE A 13 6.54 -17.25 2.53
CA ILE A 13 5.30 -16.93 1.80
C ILE A 13 4.37 -18.16 1.72
N LEU A 14 4.90 -19.33 1.40
CA LEU A 14 4.13 -20.57 1.33
C LEU A 14 3.54 -20.96 2.69
N LEU A 15 4.36 -20.95 3.74
CA LEU A 15 3.92 -21.24 5.11
C LEU A 15 2.84 -20.26 5.57
N TRP A 16 3.02 -18.97 5.29
CA TRP A 16 2.03 -17.95 5.61
C TRP A 16 0.72 -18.13 4.82
N GLY A 17 0.82 -18.48 3.55
CA GLY A 17 -0.35 -18.79 2.71
C GLY A 17 -1.14 -19.98 3.24
N ILE A 18 -0.45 -21.08 3.60
CA ILE A 18 -1.08 -22.29 4.19
C ILE A 18 -1.74 -21.93 5.54
N PHE A 19 -1.03 -21.21 6.40
CA PHE A 19 -1.57 -20.76 7.70
C PHE A 19 -2.83 -19.90 7.53
N SER A 20 -2.78 -18.92 6.61
CA SER A 20 -3.92 -18.04 6.29
C SER A 20 -5.12 -18.83 5.76
N TYR A 21 -4.87 -19.84 4.93
CA TYR A 21 -5.92 -20.71 4.41
C TYR A 21 -6.59 -21.54 5.53
N LEU A 22 -5.79 -22.20 6.34
CA LEU A 22 -6.31 -23.02 7.47
C LEU A 22 -7.08 -22.14 8.46
N LEU A 23 -6.57 -20.96 8.78
CA LEU A 23 -7.21 -20.04 9.70
C LEU A 23 -8.55 -19.53 9.16
N SER A 24 -8.64 -19.25 7.87
CA SER A 24 -9.89 -18.81 7.23
C SER A 24 -10.96 -19.89 7.26
N GLN A 25 -10.58 -21.16 7.10
CA GLN A 25 -11.49 -22.31 7.17
C GLN A 25 -11.98 -22.58 8.60
N LEU A 26 -11.14 -22.30 9.60
CA LEU A 26 -11.45 -22.59 11.02
C LEU A 26 -12.41 -21.55 11.62
N ILE A 27 -12.30 -20.27 11.19
CA ILE A 27 -13.01 -19.17 11.83
C ILE A 27 -14.36 -18.86 11.16
N LEU A 28 -14.49 -19.14 9.87
CA LEU A 28 -15.63 -18.69 9.06
C LEU A 28 -16.31 -19.87 8.37
N ASP A 29 -17.66 -19.86 8.37
CA ASP A 29 -18.46 -20.92 7.76
C ASP A 29 -18.94 -20.55 6.34
N ILE A 30 -18.97 -19.25 6.01
CA ILE A 30 -19.47 -18.78 4.70
C ILE A 30 -18.32 -18.74 3.70
N GLU A 31 -18.43 -19.50 2.62
CA GLU A 31 -17.37 -19.68 1.61
C GLU A 31 -16.82 -18.38 1.03
N ILE A 32 -17.66 -17.41 0.71
CA ILE A 32 -17.25 -16.13 0.14
C ILE A 32 -16.47 -15.30 1.17
N THR A 33 -16.87 -15.38 2.44
CA THR A 33 -16.19 -14.68 3.54
C THR A 33 -14.85 -15.33 3.87
N GLN A 34 -14.76 -16.66 3.82
CA GLN A 34 -13.50 -17.40 3.97
C GLN A 34 -12.48 -16.96 2.92
N LYS A 35 -12.88 -16.91 1.65
CA LYS A 35 -12.02 -16.47 0.54
C LYS A 35 -11.55 -15.03 0.73
N GLY A 36 -12.46 -14.12 1.10
CA GLY A 36 -12.12 -12.72 1.38
C GLY A 36 -11.15 -12.57 2.56
N PHE A 37 -11.39 -13.29 3.63
CA PHE A 37 -10.54 -13.29 4.83
C PHE A 37 -9.16 -13.91 4.54
N PHE A 38 -9.09 -14.94 3.74
CA PHE A 38 -7.82 -15.51 3.25
C PHE A 38 -6.99 -14.46 2.51
N ILE A 39 -7.58 -13.74 1.54
CA ILE A 39 -6.87 -12.67 0.80
C ILE A 39 -6.38 -11.59 1.75
N LEU A 40 -7.23 -11.17 2.70
CA LEU A 40 -6.86 -10.17 3.70
C LEU A 40 -5.65 -10.60 4.52
N LEU A 41 -5.67 -11.82 5.05
CA LEU A 41 -4.55 -12.35 5.86
C LEU A 41 -3.26 -12.45 5.06
N VAL A 42 -3.33 -12.97 3.82
CA VAL A 42 -2.16 -13.08 2.95
C VAL A 42 -1.56 -11.71 2.68
N CYS A 43 -2.37 -10.75 2.27
CA CYS A 43 -1.89 -9.40 1.96
C CYS A 43 -1.39 -8.65 3.20
N ALA A 44 -2.08 -8.76 4.33
CA ALA A 44 -1.64 -8.14 5.59
C ALA A 44 -0.28 -8.70 6.05
N GLY A 45 -0.09 -10.03 5.98
CA GLY A 45 1.18 -10.63 6.33
C GLY A 45 2.33 -10.25 5.40
N LEU A 46 2.06 -10.15 4.10
CA LEU A 46 3.05 -9.67 3.14
C LEU A 46 3.42 -8.21 3.36
N TRP A 47 2.47 -7.36 3.76
CA TRP A 47 2.72 -5.96 4.10
C TRP A 47 3.53 -5.81 5.38
N MET A 48 3.20 -6.58 6.43
CA MET A 48 3.91 -6.53 7.70
C MET A 48 5.35 -7.05 7.59
N THR A 49 5.58 -8.04 6.74
CA THR A 49 6.91 -8.66 6.58
C THR A 49 7.78 -7.95 5.55
N GLU A 50 7.20 -7.11 4.68
CA GLU A 50 7.87 -6.42 3.57
C GLU A 50 8.74 -7.37 2.71
N ILE A 51 8.37 -8.63 2.62
CA ILE A 51 9.08 -9.63 1.81
C ILE A 51 8.97 -9.29 0.33
N ILE A 52 7.81 -8.75 -0.06
CA ILE A 52 7.50 -8.24 -1.39
C ILE A 52 7.26 -6.73 -1.29
N PRO A 53 7.67 -5.92 -2.28
CA PRO A 53 7.38 -4.49 -2.31
C PRO A 53 5.88 -4.20 -2.19
N LEU A 54 5.50 -3.19 -1.41
CA LEU A 54 4.11 -2.80 -1.16
C LEU A 54 3.25 -2.68 -2.43
N PRO A 55 3.73 -2.04 -3.53
CA PRO A 55 2.95 -1.97 -4.76
C PRO A 55 2.68 -3.34 -5.39
N ALA A 56 3.63 -4.28 -5.32
CA ALA A 56 3.44 -5.62 -5.84
C ALA A 56 2.40 -6.42 -5.02
N THR A 57 2.41 -6.27 -3.70
CA THR A 57 1.37 -6.86 -2.83
C THR A 57 -0.01 -6.28 -3.13
N ALA A 58 -0.10 -4.96 -3.39
CA ALA A 58 -1.38 -4.33 -3.76
C ALA A 58 -1.95 -4.89 -5.08
N LEU A 59 -1.09 -5.17 -6.06
CA LEU A 59 -1.49 -5.81 -7.32
C LEU A 59 -1.87 -7.28 -7.15
N LEU A 60 -1.39 -7.94 -6.10
CA LEU A 60 -1.74 -9.32 -5.81
C LEU A 60 -3.21 -9.46 -5.38
N VAL A 61 -3.80 -8.44 -4.76
CA VAL A 61 -5.21 -8.45 -4.30
C VAL A 61 -6.19 -8.77 -5.43
N PRO A 62 -6.24 -8.04 -6.55
CA PRO A 62 -7.17 -8.35 -7.65
C PRO A 62 -6.86 -9.70 -8.32
N VAL A 63 -5.59 -10.09 -8.35
CA VAL A 63 -5.19 -11.41 -8.88
C VAL A 63 -5.77 -12.53 -8.02
N LEU A 64 -5.60 -12.46 -6.69
CA LEU A 64 -6.18 -13.42 -5.77
C LEU A 64 -7.71 -13.41 -5.80
N ALA A 65 -8.35 -12.24 -5.85
CA ALA A 65 -9.81 -12.12 -5.95
C ALA A 65 -10.37 -12.78 -7.21
N TYR A 66 -9.64 -12.72 -8.32
CA TYR A 66 -9.99 -13.41 -9.55
C TYR A 66 -9.79 -14.93 -9.43
N PHE A 67 -8.62 -15.39 -8.97
CA PHE A 67 -8.33 -16.82 -8.86
C PHE A 67 -9.20 -17.55 -7.83
N THR A 68 -9.59 -16.89 -6.75
CA THR A 68 -10.56 -17.41 -5.78
C THR A 68 -12.01 -17.31 -6.24
N GLN A 69 -12.24 -16.74 -7.43
CA GLN A 69 -13.58 -16.58 -8.02
C GLN A 69 -14.54 -15.72 -7.18
N ILE A 70 -14.02 -14.83 -6.33
CA ILE A 70 -14.83 -13.85 -5.60
C ILE A 70 -15.31 -12.76 -6.54
N LEU A 71 -14.44 -12.31 -7.46
CA LEU A 71 -14.72 -11.23 -8.40
C LEU A 71 -14.31 -11.61 -9.81
N GLY A 72 -15.12 -11.23 -10.80
CA GLY A 72 -14.71 -11.30 -12.21
C GLY A 72 -13.58 -10.30 -12.51
N PRO A 73 -12.84 -10.48 -13.63
CA PRO A 73 -11.64 -9.68 -13.93
C PRO A 73 -11.92 -8.17 -14.00
N LYS A 74 -13.05 -7.77 -14.57
CA LYS A 74 -13.47 -6.38 -14.66
C LYS A 74 -13.75 -5.78 -13.28
N ALA A 75 -14.44 -6.51 -12.41
CA ALA A 75 -14.77 -6.06 -11.06
C ALA A 75 -13.53 -6.01 -10.16
N ALA A 76 -12.62 -6.99 -10.26
CA ALA A 76 -11.38 -7.04 -9.50
C ALA A 76 -10.44 -5.87 -9.81
N LEU A 77 -10.43 -5.39 -11.07
CA LEU A 77 -9.58 -4.28 -11.51
C LEU A 77 -10.27 -2.90 -11.43
N SER A 78 -11.60 -2.85 -11.24
CA SER A 78 -12.35 -1.59 -11.22
C SER A 78 -11.86 -0.57 -10.18
N PRO A 79 -11.37 -0.94 -8.97
CA PRO A 79 -10.84 0.02 -8.02
C PRO A 79 -9.64 0.81 -8.55
N PHE A 80 -8.84 0.23 -9.45
CA PHE A 80 -7.70 0.92 -10.07
C PHE A 80 -8.11 1.96 -11.11
N SER A 81 -9.36 1.90 -11.61
CA SER A 81 -9.91 2.87 -12.54
C SER A 81 -10.68 4.01 -11.84
N ASN A 82 -10.63 4.10 -10.52
CA ASN A 82 -11.29 5.14 -9.76
C ASN A 82 -10.55 6.48 -9.94
N SER A 83 -11.30 7.56 -10.19
CA SER A 83 -10.75 8.91 -10.35
C SER A 83 -9.94 9.39 -9.14
N ILE A 84 -10.29 8.93 -7.94
CA ILE A 84 -9.55 9.24 -6.69
C ILE A 84 -8.12 8.69 -6.75
N VAL A 85 -7.91 7.51 -7.33
CA VAL A 85 -6.56 6.92 -7.50
C VAL A 85 -5.70 7.82 -8.39
N TYR A 86 -6.26 8.34 -9.49
CA TYR A 86 -5.55 9.25 -10.37
C TYR A 86 -5.27 10.60 -9.73
N LEU A 87 -6.19 11.09 -8.89
CA LEU A 87 -5.97 12.31 -8.11
C LEU A 87 -4.78 12.15 -7.15
N PHE A 88 -4.73 11.05 -6.40
CA PHE A 88 -3.59 10.74 -5.53
C PHE A 88 -2.29 10.57 -6.31
N MET A 89 -2.33 9.89 -7.45
CA MET A 89 -1.16 9.70 -8.31
C MET A 89 -0.61 11.05 -8.80
N GLY A 90 -1.49 11.97 -9.19
CA GLY A 90 -1.13 13.35 -9.53
C GLY A 90 -0.52 14.10 -8.35
N GLY A 91 -1.13 14.01 -7.17
CA GLY A 91 -0.61 14.61 -5.94
C GLY A 91 0.76 14.10 -5.54
N PHE A 92 0.98 12.79 -5.56
CA PHE A 92 2.30 12.20 -5.28
C PHE A 92 3.35 12.59 -6.31
N THR A 93 2.98 12.66 -7.59
CA THR A 93 3.88 13.14 -8.66
C THR A 93 4.28 14.58 -8.41
N LEU A 94 3.32 15.46 -8.05
CA LEU A 94 3.59 16.84 -7.71
C LEU A 94 4.51 16.96 -6.49
N ALA A 95 4.23 16.20 -5.42
CA ALA A 95 5.06 16.16 -4.22
C ALA A 95 6.50 15.69 -4.53
N ALA A 96 6.65 14.67 -5.37
CA ALA A 96 7.96 14.19 -5.80
C ALA A 96 8.73 15.25 -6.61
N LEU A 97 8.04 16.02 -7.45
CA LEU A 97 8.63 17.14 -8.20
C LEU A 97 9.05 18.28 -7.26
N LEU A 98 8.21 18.65 -6.31
CA LEU A 98 8.53 19.69 -5.32
C LEU A 98 9.80 19.33 -4.55
N ASN A 99 9.89 18.08 -4.09
CA ASN A 99 11.06 17.56 -3.38
C ASN A 99 12.31 17.52 -4.27
N LYS A 100 12.18 17.02 -5.50
CA LYS A 100 13.29 16.94 -6.46
C LYS A 100 13.90 18.29 -6.78
N TYR A 101 13.08 19.31 -6.95
CA TYR A 101 13.52 20.68 -7.26
C TYR A 101 13.73 21.52 -6.02
N LYS A 102 13.58 20.98 -4.81
CA LYS A 102 13.73 21.65 -3.50
C LYS A 102 12.87 22.91 -3.38
N ILE A 103 11.71 22.92 -4.02
CA ILE A 103 10.77 24.04 -4.01
C ILE A 103 10.18 24.20 -2.60
N ASP A 104 9.96 23.10 -1.90
CA ASP A 104 9.58 23.04 -0.49
C ASP A 104 10.54 23.83 0.41
N ILE A 105 11.86 23.58 0.26
CA ILE A 105 12.91 24.28 1.02
C ILE A 105 12.97 25.76 0.64
N TRP A 106 12.83 26.07 -0.65
CA TRP A 106 12.82 27.46 -1.13
C TRP A 106 11.62 28.23 -0.55
N LEU A 107 10.44 27.62 -0.57
CA LEU A 107 9.21 28.19 -0.02
C LEU A 107 9.32 28.41 1.49
N ALA A 108 9.82 27.40 2.22
CA ALA A 108 10.05 27.48 3.64
C ALA A 108 10.98 28.64 4.00
N LYS A 109 12.11 28.79 3.30
CA LYS A 109 13.03 29.92 3.48
C LYS A 109 12.35 31.25 3.25
N LYS A 110 11.54 31.37 2.19
CA LYS A 110 10.87 32.62 1.85
C LYS A 110 9.84 33.03 2.92
N VAL A 111 9.07 32.06 3.43
CA VAL A 111 8.11 32.27 4.52
C VAL A 111 8.83 32.68 5.82
N THR A 112 9.90 31.98 6.17
CA THR A 112 10.69 32.29 7.39
C THR A 112 11.30 33.68 7.31
N THR A 113 11.81 34.09 6.15
CA THR A 113 12.38 35.44 5.96
C THR A 113 11.28 36.51 6.04
N ALA A 114 10.12 36.27 5.44
CA ALA A 114 8.97 37.20 5.49
C ALA A 114 8.39 37.34 6.91
N SER A 115 8.50 36.31 7.74
CA SER A 115 8.01 36.27 9.14
C SER A 115 9.00 36.92 10.14
N GLY A 116 10.07 37.55 9.66
CA GLY A 116 11.06 38.22 10.54
C GLY A 116 11.78 37.32 11.54
N GLY A 117 11.84 36.01 11.29
CA GLY A 117 12.48 35.03 12.17
C GLY A 117 11.71 34.67 13.43
N HIS A 118 10.50 35.16 13.63
CA HIS A 118 9.62 34.75 14.73
C HIS A 118 9.02 33.37 14.49
N LEU A 119 9.37 32.41 15.34
CA LEU A 119 8.92 31.00 15.27
C LEU A 119 7.40 30.85 15.15
N TRP A 120 6.63 31.63 15.91
CA TRP A 120 5.15 31.58 15.91
C TRP A 120 4.56 31.99 14.55
N TRP A 121 5.05 33.05 13.93
CA TRP A 121 4.58 33.50 12.62
C TRP A 121 5.00 32.57 11.50
N SER A 122 6.13 31.89 11.65
CA SER A 122 6.58 30.88 10.68
C SER A 122 5.68 29.64 10.70
N VAL A 123 5.16 29.23 11.88
CA VAL A 123 4.24 28.09 12.01
C VAL A 123 2.84 28.41 11.48
N ILE A 124 2.36 29.64 11.62
CA ILE A 124 1.03 30.05 11.11
C ILE A 124 1.06 30.26 9.60
N GLY A 125 2.22 30.58 9.01
CA GLY A 125 2.38 30.76 7.56
C GLY A 125 2.63 29.47 6.77
N PHE A 126 2.74 28.32 7.45
CA PHE A 126 2.80 26.99 6.87
C PHE A 126 1.45 26.27 6.94
#